data_9e891de909e3c1f1f96ee409afced674
#
_entry.id   9e891de909e3c1f1f96ee409afced674
#
_cell.length_a   1.000
_cell.length_b   1.000
_cell.length_c   1.000
_cell.angle_alpha   90.00
_cell.angle_beta   90.00
_cell.angle_gamma   90.00
#
_symmetry.space_group_name_H-M   'P 1'
#
loop_
_entity.id
_entity.type
_entity.pdbx_description
1 polymer ?
#
loop_
_entity_poly.entity_id
_entity_poly.type
_entity_poly.pdbx_seq_one_letter_code
_entity_poly.pdbx_strand_id
1 'polypeptide(L)'
;MKKLKYIVLTILLAVLLIPFNTFAEENEIRLYLFHSETCPHCKEEIEYLDTIKDDYPNLDIVKYEVSNNEMNYNFYNKVIKEAKINTGGQVPFTIIGTDYYVGFSKDVKNKIKKSLNKFSTGEYVDIISKIKNDEDISDIKYNQSKNNGGSANIKDENNSNNTFNIPLIGDVNVKEVSLPFISIVIGFVDGFNPCAMWYYYFLLECYLI
;
A
#
# COMPACT_ATOMS: atom_id res chain seq x y z
N MET A 1 -46.90 13.25 -25.56
CA MET A 1 -46.27 13.16 -24.21
C MET A 1 -45.83 11.74 -23.86
N LYS A 2 -46.62 10.67 -24.10
CA LYS A 2 -46.19 9.29 -23.80
C LYS A 2 -44.91 8.85 -24.53
N LYS A 3 -44.76 9.15 -25.82
CA LYS A 3 -43.55 8.79 -26.60
C LYS A 3 -42.30 9.46 -26.10
N LEU A 4 -42.39 10.70 -25.59
CA LEU A 4 -41.24 11.42 -25.02
C LEU A 4 -40.76 10.76 -23.72
N LYS A 5 -41.66 10.26 -22.86
CA LYS A 5 -41.32 9.50 -21.64
C LYS A 5 -40.54 8.21 -21.95
N TYR A 6 -40.93 7.49 -23.00
CA TYR A 6 -40.20 6.27 -23.41
C TYR A 6 -38.81 6.59 -23.96
N ILE A 7 -38.67 7.67 -24.71
CA ILE A 7 -37.33 8.12 -25.22
C ILE A 7 -36.41 8.49 -24.05
N VAL A 8 -36.92 9.24 -23.10
CA VAL A 8 -36.14 9.62 -21.92
C VAL A 8 -35.76 8.37 -21.09
N LEU A 9 -36.70 7.44 -20.91
CA LEU A 9 -36.41 6.19 -20.18
C LEU A 9 -35.37 5.32 -20.89
N THR A 10 -35.40 5.22 -22.22
CA THR A 10 -34.40 4.45 -22.98
C THR A 10 -33.03 5.09 -22.94
N ILE A 11 -32.95 6.41 -22.98
CA ILE A 11 -31.67 7.14 -22.85
C ILE A 11 -31.09 6.95 -21.42
N LEU A 12 -31.93 7.05 -20.40
CA LEU A 12 -31.53 6.81 -19.02
C LEU A 12 -31.02 5.38 -18.80
N LEU A 13 -31.71 4.40 -19.36
CA LEU A 13 -31.29 2.99 -19.30
C LEU A 13 -30.01 2.74 -20.09
N ALA A 14 -29.79 3.40 -21.22
CA ALA A 14 -28.56 3.32 -22.01
C ALA A 14 -27.35 3.91 -21.26
N VAL A 15 -27.54 5.02 -20.53
CA VAL A 15 -26.48 5.65 -19.70
C VAL A 15 -26.11 4.74 -18.52
N LEU A 16 -27.05 4.01 -17.92
CA LEU A 16 -26.77 3.04 -16.84
C LEU A 16 -26.00 1.79 -17.32
N LEU A 17 -26.03 1.50 -18.62
CA LEU A 17 -25.31 0.36 -19.21
C LEU A 17 -23.91 0.71 -19.71
N ILE A 18 -23.49 1.98 -19.61
CA ILE A 18 -22.11 2.35 -19.92
C ILE A 18 -21.22 1.76 -18.81
N PRO A 19 -20.34 0.77 -19.11
CA PRO A 19 -19.41 0.27 -18.12
C PRO A 19 -18.49 1.45 -17.72
N PHE A 20 -18.59 1.89 -16.48
CA PHE A 20 -17.59 2.75 -15.89
C PHE A 20 -16.30 1.90 -15.79
N ASN A 21 -15.48 1.94 -16.84
CA ASN A 21 -14.11 1.49 -16.70
C ASN A 21 -13.42 2.47 -15.75
N THR A 22 -13.46 2.18 -14.47
CA THR A 22 -12.52 2.79 -13.53
C THR A 22 -11.14 2.26 -13.94
N PHE A 23 -10.40 3.04 -14.73
CA PHE A 23 -8.96 2.85 -14.82
C PHE A 23 -8.46 3.08 -13.41
N ALA A 24 -8.15 2.00 -12.71
CA ALA A 24 -7.31 2.11 -11.53
C ALA A 24 -6.00 2.70 -12.03
N GLU A 25 -5.72 3.94 -11.69
CA GLU A 25 -4.43 4.57 -11.96
C GLU A 25 -3.39 3.73 -11.22
N GLU A 26 -2.60 3.00 -11.99
CA GLU A 26 -1.60 2.10 -11.43
C GLU A 26 -0.45 2.98 -10.92
N ASN A 27 -0.20 2.97 -9.62
CA ASN A 27 0.82 3.79 -9.00
C ASN A 27 2.21 3.47 -9.55
N GLU A 28 3.01 4.51 -9.82
CA GLU A 28 4.46 4.34 -10.00
C GLU A 28 5.07 3.92 -8.66
N ILE A 29 5.62 2.71 -8.62
CA ILE A 29 6.23 2.13 -7.42
C ILE A 29 7.74 2.22 -7.56
N ARG A 30 8.42 2.75 -6.53
CA ARG A 30 9.87 2.68 -6.43
C ARG A 30 10.28 1.67 -5.37
N LEU A 31 11.14 0.75 -5.80
CA LEU A 31 11.85 -0.17 -4.93
C LEU A 31 13.29 0.31 -4.78
N TYR A 32 13.71 0.53 -3.57
CA TYR A 32 15.06 0.96 -3.25
C TYR A 32 15.85 -0.19 -2.64
N LEU A 33 16.98 -0.52 -3.27
CA LEU A 33 17.88 -1.58 -2.84
C LEU A 33 19.24 -1.00 -2.44
N PHE A 34 19.61 -1.09 -1.17
CA PHE A 34 20.95 -0.83 -0.69
C PHE A 34 21.72 -2.15 -0.69
N HIS A 35 22.83 -2.20 -1.44
CA HIS A 35 23.55 -3.42 -1.72
C HIS A 35 25.06 -3.23 -1.69
N SER A 36 25.80 -4.35 -1.64
CA SER A 36 27.25 -4.40 -1.85
C SER A 36 27.57 -5.32 -3.02
N GLU A 37 28.55 -4.94 -3.85
CA GLU A 37 29.00 -5.72 -4.98
C GLU A 37 29.61 -7.07 -4.55
N THR A 38 30.18 -7.16 -3.36
CA THR A 38 30.80 -8.37 -2.81
C THR A 38 29.83 -9.29 -2.08
N CYS A 39 28.60 -8.86 -1.88
CA CYS A 39 27.58 -9.60 -1.14
C CYS A 39 26.86 -10.63 -2.03
N PRO A 40 26.93 -11.94 -1.78
CA PRO A 40 26.26 -12.95 -2.58
C PRO A 40 24.74 -12.80 -2.58
N HIS A 41 24.12 -12.54 -1.42
CA HIS A 41 22.68 -12.35 -1.31
C HIS A 41 22.18 -11.10 -2.03
N CYS A 42 23.03 -10.06 -2.14
CA CYS A 42 22.71 -8.87 -2.93
C CYS A 42 22.64 -9.21 -4.43
N LYS A 43 23.56 -10.04 -4.93
CA LYS A 43 23.55 -10.48 -6.32
C LYS A 43 22.29 -11.31 -6.62
N GLU A 44 21.95 -12.25 -5.73
CA GLU A 44 20.72 -13.05 -5.86
C GLU A 44 19.46 -12.18 -5.89
N GLU A 45 19.42 -11.11 -5.09
CA GLU A 45 18.27 -10.20 -5.09
C GLU A 45 18.22 -9.37 -6.37
N ILE A 46 19.35 -8.85 -6.84
CA ILE A 46 19.42 -8.09 -8.09
C ILE A 46 18.92 -8.95 -9.26
N GLU A 47 19.44 -10.18 -9.39
CA GLU A 47 19.01 -11.12 -10.43
C GLU A 47 17.49 -11.38 -10.34
N TYR A 48 16.98 -11.60 -9.14
CA TYR A 48 15.56 -11.79 -8.93
C TYR A 48 14.73 -10.57 -9.35
N LEU A 49 15.13 -9.36 -8.94
CA LEU A 49 14.44 -8.13 -9.28
C LEU A 49 14.41 -7.90 -10.80
N ASP A 50 15.49 -8.23 -11.48
CA ASP A 50 15.57 -8.14 -12.95
C ASP A 50 14.60 -9.13 -13.62
N THR A 51 14.32 -10.31 -13.01
CA THR A 51 13.35 -11.28 -13.55
C THR A 51 11.90 -10.86 -13.38
N ILE A 52 11.58 -10.06 -12.35
CA ILE A 52 10.18 -9.66 -12.07
C ILE A 52 9.83 -8.28 -12.64
N LYS A 53 10.79 -7.53 -13.13
CA LYS A 53 10.59 -6.16 -13.61
C LYS A 53 9.52 -6.09 -14.71
N ASP A 54 9.51 -7.07 -15.60
CA ASP A 54 8.55 -7.13 -16.71
C ASP A 54 7.12 -7.45 -16.23
N ASP A 55 6.96 -8.06 -15.05
CA ASP A 55 5.65 -8.33 -14.42
C ASP A 55 5.04 -7.05 -13.82
N TYR A 56 5.84 -6.00 -13.62
CA TYR A 56 5.43 -4.73 -12.98
C TYR A 56 5.89 -3.54 -13.83
N PRO A 57 5.14 -3.13 -14.86
CA PRO A 57 5.53 -2.08 -15.80
C PRO A 57 5.76 -0.71 -15.15
N ASN A 58 5.10 -0.46 -14.02
CA ASN A 58 5.24 0.80 -13.26
C ASN A 58 6.27 0.71 -12.10
N LEU A 59 7.09 -0.35 -12.08
CA LEU A 59 8.14 -0.54 -11.09
C LEU A 59 9.45 0.12 -11.53
N ASP A 60 9.91 1.10 -10.73
CA ASP A 60 11.25 1.68 -10.82
C ASP A 60 12.15 1.06 -9.72
N ILE A 61 13.28 0.49 -10.13
CA ILE A 61 14.25 -0.15 -9.22
C ILE A 61 15.48 0.73 -9.09
N VAL A 62 15.63 1.36 -7.93
CA VAL A 62 16.75 2.24 -7.60
C VAL A 62 17.75 1.49 -6.74
N LYS A 63 18.96 1.29 -7.25
CA LYS A 63 20.04 0.54 -6.58
C LYS A 63 21.09 1.52 -6.02
N TYR A 64 21.44 1.37 -4.73
CA TYR A 64 22.48 2.12 -4.05
C TYR A 64 23.59 1.17 -3.61
N GLU A 65 24.74 1.24 -4.28
CA GLU A 65 25.94 0.51 -3.84
C GLU A 65 26.55 1.23 -2.64
N VAL A 66 26.73 0.54 -1.52
CA VAL A 66 27.14 1.17 -0.23
C VAL A 66 28.54 0.80 0.25
N SER A 67 29.21 -0.18 -0.39
CA SER A 67 30.54 -0.63 0.05
C SER A 67 31.66 0.26 -0.47
N ASN A 68 31.52 0.73 -1.73
CA ASN A 68 32.52 1.49 -2.44
C ASN A 68 32.11 2.94 -2.71
N ASN A 69 30.91 3.33 -2.28
CA ASN A 69 30.36 4.67 -2.48
C ASN A 69 29.96 5.32 -1.15
N GLU A 70 30.79 6.23 -0.68
CA GLU A 70 30.61 6.92 0.60
C GLU A 70 29.31 7.75 0.66
N MET A 71 28.91 8.38 -0.44
CA MET A 71 27.64 9.14 -0.48
C MET A 71 26.44 8.22 -0.30
N ASN A 72 26.42 7.07 -0.96
CA ASN A 72 25.36 6.09 -0.80
C ASN A 72 25.36 5.47 0.59
N TYR A 73 26.55 5.23 1.18
CA TYR A 73 26.65 4.74 2.55
C TYR A 73 26.12 5.77 3.56
N ASN A 74 26.44 7.04 3.38
CA ASN A 74 25.92 8.11 4.22
C ASN A 74 24.40 8.25 4.07
N PHE A 75 23.89 8.10 2.85
CA PHE A 75 22.46 8.10 2.60
C PHE A 75 21.76 6.89 3.23
N TYR A 76 22.33 5.69 3.13
CA TYR A 76 21.85 4.50 3.84
C TYR A 76 21.73 4.76 5.35
N ASN A 77 22.77 5.32 5.96
CA ASN A 77 22.76 5.67 7.39
C ASN A 77 21.71 6.72 7.74
N LYS A 78 21.49 7.72 6.87
CA LYS A 78 20.42 8.70 7.03
C LYS A 78 19.05 7.99 7.02
N VAL A 79 18.81 7.12 6.04
CA VAL A 79 17.55 6.39 5.91
C VAL A 79 17.24 5.55 7.15
N ILE A 80 18.17 4.71 7.60
CA ILE A 80 17.93 3.84 8.77
C ILE A 80 17.73 4.65 10.06
N LYS A 81 18.42 5.79 10.20
CA LYS A 81 18.28 6.68 11.35
C LYS A 81 16.91 7.38 11.36
N GLU A 82 16.50 8.00 10.27
CA GLU A 82 15.25 8.76 10.19
C GLU A 82 14.03 7.84 10.23
N ALA A 83 14.09 6.72 9.54
CA ALA A 83 13.04 5.71 9.59
C ALA A 83 13.05 4.89 10.89
N LYS A 84 14.02 5.08 11.79
CA LYS A 84 14.19 4.31 13.04
C LYS A 84 14.24 2.80 12.81
N ILE A 85 14.85 2.38 11.70
CA ILE A 85 14.98 0.97 11.31
C ILE A 85 16.31 0.43 11.81
N ASN A 86 16.30 -0.72 12.46
CA ASN A 86 17.53 -1.41 12.83
C ASN A 86 17.83 -2.52 11.82
N THR A 87 18.80 -2.26 10.94
CA THR A 87 19.30 -3.24 9.95
C THR A 87 20.48 -4.04 10.47
N GLY A 88 21.08 -3.62 11.60
CA GLY A 88 22.37 -4.15 12.04
C GLY A 88 23.52 -3.86 11.08
N GLY A 89 23.39 -2.86 10.18
CA GLY A 89 24.38 -2.57 9.14
C GLY A 89 24.40 -3.58 8.00
N GLN A 90 23.36 -4.44 7.89
CA GLN A 90 23.32 -5.52 6.91
C GLN A 90 22.77 -5.08 5.56
N VAL A 91 23.26 -5.73 4.52
CA VAL A 91 22.78 -5.68 3.14
C VAL A 91 22.55 -7.09 2.62
N PRO A 92 21.64 -7.30 1.65
CA PRO A 92 20.79 -6.30 1.02
C PRO A 92 19.75 -5.73 1.98
N PHE A 93 19.45 -4.45 1.80
CA PHE A 93 18.37 -3.78 2.51
C PHE A 93 17.44 -3.14 1.48
N THR A 94 16.20 -3.60 1.45
CA THR A 94 15.20 -3.23 0.45
C THR A 94 14.03 -2.51 1.09
N ILE A 95 13.59 -1.42 0.48
CA ILE A 95 12.43 -0.63 0.89
C ILE A 95 11.48 -0.48 -0.30
N ILE A 96 10.18 -0.73 -0.04
CA ILE A 96 9.09 -0.53 -0.98
C ILE A 96 7.96 0.19 -0.23
N GLY A 97 7.74 1.46 -0.51
CA GLY A 97 6.79 2.26 0.25
C GLY A 97 7.09 2.23 1.75
N THR A 98 6.16 1.73 2.55
CA THR A 98 6.30 1.57 4.01
C THR A 98 6.84 0.20 4.45
N ASP A 99 7.03 -0.72 3.53
CA ASP A 99 7.51 -2.08 3.83
C ASP A 99 9.03 -2.15 3.61
N TYR A 100 9.75 -2.85 4.51
CA TYR A 100 11.20 -3.03 4.36
C TYR A 100 11.67 -4.44 4.69
N TYR A 101 12.79 -4.82 4.10
CA TYR A 101 13.38 -6.17 4.18
C TYR A 101 14.90 -6.07 4.38
N VAL A 102 15.43 -6.90 5.27
CA VAL A 102 16.87 -7.03 5.53
C VAL A 102 17.31 -8.44 5.16
N GLY A 103 18.31 -8.56 4.30
CA GLY A 103 18.74 -9.83 3.74
C GLY A 103 17.80 -10.35 2.67
N PHE A 104 18.23 -11.41 1.95
CA PHE A 104 17.47 -12.00 0.86
C PHE A 104 17.32 -13.52 1.03
N SER A 105 16.12 -14.02 0.84
CA SER A 105 15.75 -15.41 0.98
C SER A 105 14.48 -15.71 0.18
N LYS A 106 14.10 -16.99 0.08
CA LYS A 106 12.83 -17.39 -0.56
C LYS A 106 11.61 -16.72 0.06
N ASP A 107 11.62 -16.54 1.38
CA ASP A 107 10.54 -15.86 2.10
C ASP A 107 10.50 -14.37 1.76
N VAL A 108 11.67 -13.70 1.68
CA VAL A 108 11.78 -12.29 1.29
C VAL A 108 11.30 -12.07 -0.15
N LYS A 109 11.61 -12.98 -1.09
CA LYS A 109 11.07 -12.94 -2.47
C LYS A 109 9.53 -12.84 -2.48
N ASN A 110 8.88 -13.71 -1.70
CA ASN A 110 7.41 -13.74 -1.63
C ASN A 110 6.85 -12.45 -1.00
N LYS A 111 7.54 -11.90 -0.01
CA LYS A 111 7.16 -10.67 0.66
C LYS A 111 7.32 -9.45 -0.23
N ILE A 112 8.41 -9.37 -1.00
CA ILE A 112 8.63 -8.34 -2.03
C ILE A 112 7.47 -8.36 -3.05
N LYS A 113 7.12 -9.52 -3.62
CA LYS A 113 5.97 -9.64 -4.53
C LYS A 113 4.66 -9.17 -3.88
N LYS A 114 4.44 -9.54 -2.62
CA LYS A 114 3.25 -9.11 -1.88
C LYS A 114 3.20 -7.59 -1.71
N SER A 115 4.32 -6.95 -1.39
CA SER A 115 4.39 -5.48 -1.27
C SER A 115 4.21 -4.78 -2.62
N LEU A 116 4.80 -5.30 -3.69
CA LEU A 116 4.59 -4.78 -5.04
C LEU A 116 3.11 -4.84 -5.42
N ASN A 117 2.44 -5.98 -5.23
CA ASN A 117 1.01 -6.11 -5.50
C ASN A 117 0.13 -5.19 -4.61
N LYS A 118 0.51 -5.00 -3.35
CA LYS A 118 -0.18 -4.12 -2.42
C LYS A 118 -0.11 -2.66 -2.87
N PHE A 119 1.06 -2.21 -3.29
CA PHE A 119 1.30 -0.82 -3.63
C PHE A 119 0.96 -0.46 -5.08
N SER A 120 0.84 -1.44 -5.99
CA SER A 120 0.40 -1.18 -7.37
C SER A 120 -1.07 -0.74 -7.44
N THR A 121 -1.91 -1.19 -6.51
CA THR A 121 -3.34 -0.89 -6.49
C THR A 121 -3.82 -0.14 -5.25
N GLY A 122 -2.94 0.02 -4.24
CA GLY A 122 -3.24 0.66 -2.97
C GLY A 122 -2.52 1.98 -2.78
N GLU A 123 -2.66 2.54 -1.58
CA GLU A 123 -1.93 3.76 -1.21
C GLU A 123 -0.43 3.50 -1.16
N TYR A 124 0.34 4.27 -1.93
CA TYR A 124 1.79 4.21 -1.99
C TYR A 124 2.41 5.51 -1.46
N VAL A 125 3.36 5.38 -0.54
CA VAL A 125 4.12 6.51 0.00
C VAL A 125 5.60 6.26 -0.24
N ASP A 126 6.26 7.09 -1.03
CA ASP A 126 7.68 7.02 -1.28
C ASP A 126 8.47 7.66 -0.12
N ILE A 127 8.80 6.83 0.87
CA ILE A 127 9.52 7.25 2.07
C ILE A 127 10.95 7.71 1.75
N ILE A 128 11.61 7.04 0.82
CA ILE A 128 12.99 7.35 0.48
C ILE A 128 13.08 8.70 -0.22
N SER A 129 12.13 9.01 -1.10
CA SER A 129 12.04 10.35 -1.69
C SER A 129 11.77 11.42 -0.64
N LYS A 130 10.91 11.15 0.35
CA LYS A 130 10.66 12.08 1.46
C LYS A 130 11.92 12.35 2.28
N ILE A 131 12.65 11.30 2.69
CA ILE A 131 13.92 11.43 3.42
C ILE A 131 14.98 12.19 2.58
N LYS A 132 15.01 11.95 1.27
CA LYS A 132 15.94 12.64 0.36
C LYS A 132 15.66 14.13 0.29
N ASN A 133 14.38 14.52 0.38
CA ASN A 133 13.91 15.91 0.33
C ASN A 133 13.82 16.56 1.71
N ASP A 134 14.31 15.91 2.78
CA ASP A 134 14.22 16.37 4.16
C ASP A 134 12.76 16.64 4.63
N GLU A 135 11.79 15.88 4.10
CA GLU A 135 10.40 15.94 4.51
C GLU A 135 10.18 15.17 5.82
N ASP A 136 9.22 15.62 6.63
CA ASP A 136 8.86 14.95 7.87
C ASP A 136 8.19 13.58 7.59
N ILE A 137 8.71 12.55 8.26
CA ILE A 137 8.22 11.17 8.17
C ILE A 137 7.81 10.60 9.53
N SER A 138 7.69 11.45 10.56
CA SER A 138 7.43 11.04 11.95
C SER A 138 6.13 10.28 12.14
N ASP A 139 5.11 10.57 11.32
CA ASP A 139 3.78 9.96 11.38
C ASP A 139 3.66 8.66 10.57
N ILE A 140 4.72 8.27 9.84
CA ILE A 140 4.71 7.10 8.98
C ILE A 140 5.00 5.84 9.79
N LYS A 141 4.07 4.87 9.74
CA LYS A 141 4.26 3.55 10.35
C LYS A 141 4.91 2.59 9.35
N TYR A 142 6.01 2.00 9.77
CA TYR A 142 6.75 1.02 8.97
C TYR A 142 6.32 -0.40 9.30
N ASN A 143 6.17 -1.24 8.28
CA ASN A 143 5.88 -2.65 8.44
C ASN A 143 7.17 -3.47 8.32
N GLN A 144 7.74 -3.83 9.46
CA GLN A 144 8.82 -4.80 9.48
C GLN A 144 8.27 -6.19 9.20
N SER A 145 8.68 -6.79 8.10
CA SER A 145 8.47 -8.21 7.90
C SER A 145 9.47 -8.98 8.75
N LYS A 146 9.01 -9.54 9.88
CA LYS A 146 9.86 -10.37 10.75
C LYS A 146 10.44 -11.52 9.92
N ASN A 147 11.73 -11.44 9.63
CA ASN A 147 12.49 -12.55 9.07
C ASN A 147 12.82 -13.50 10.20
N ASN A 148 12.23 -14.71 10.21
CA ASN A 148 12.69 -15.82 11.04
C ASN A 148 13.97 -16.39 10.40
N GLY A 149 15.09 -15.75 10.63
CA GLY A 149 16.38 -16.23 10.13
C GLY A 149 17.51 -15.39 10.70
N GLY A 150 18.09 -15.85 11.83
CA GLY A 150 19.32 -15.28 12.41
C GLY A 150 19.09 -14.57 13.73
N SER A 151 19.45 -15.30 14.77
CA SER A 151 19.49 -15.01 16.18
C SER A 151 19.94 -13.59 16.56
N ALA A 152 19.06 -12.81 17.15
CA ALA A 152 19.36 -11.90 18.26
C ALA A 152 18.04 -11.64 19.01
N ASN A 153 17.94 -12.26 20.20
CA ASN A 153 16.90 -11.97 21.17
C ASN A 153 16.99 -10.51 21.62
N ILE A 154 16.04 -9.68 21.23
CA ILE A 154 15.65 -8.52 22.02
C ILE A 154 14.15 -8.61 22.19
N LYS A 155 13.75 -8.87 23.44
CA LYS A 155 12.38 -8.75 23.91
C LYS A 155 12.03 -7.26 23.88
N ASP A 156 11.09 -6.88 23.04
CA ASP A 156 10.25 -5.72 23.28
C ASP A 156 8.79 -6.17 23.17
N GLU A 157 8.22 -6.32 24.34
CA GLU A 157 6.78 -6.32 24.56
C GLU A 157 6.26 -4.95 24.13
N ASN A 158 5.52 -4.90 23.03
CA ASN A 158 4.47 -3.92 22.90
C ASN A 158 3.26 -4.56 22.26
N ASN A 159 2.36 -4.89 23.13
CA ASN A 159 0.98 -5.29 22.95
C ASN A 159 0.24 -4.24 22.10
N SER A 160 0.17 -4.48 20.80
CA SER A 160 -0.67 -3.69 19.92
C SER A 160 -2.09 -4.27 19.93
N ASN A 161 -2.89 -3.82 20.89
CA ASN A 161 -4.34 -4.00 20.85
C ASN A 161 -4.87 -3.25 19.63
N ASN A 162 -5.30 -4.00 18.61
CA ASN A 162 -6.04 -3.47 17.46
C ASN A 162 -7.47 -3.10 17.88
N THR A 163 -7.60 -2.00 18.61
CA THR A 163 -8.89 -1.40 18.92
C THR A 163 -9.05 -0.13 18.08
N PHE A 164 -10.10 -0.08 17.27
CA PHE A 164 -10.50 1.12 16.55
C PHE A 164 -11.62 1.80 17.33
N ASN A 165 -11.40 3.06 17.68
CA ASN A 165 -12.42 3.87 18.35
C ASN A 165 -13.34 4.48 17.28
N ILE A 166 -14.59 4.00 17.22
CA ILE A 166 -15.61 4.54 16.33
C ILE A 166 -16.47 5.50 17.18
N PRO A 167 -16.57 6.80 16.82
CA PRO A 167 -17.19 7.83 17.67
C PRO A 167 -18.65 7.58 18.05
N LEU A 168 -19.32 6.57 17.46
CA LEU A 168 -20.73 6.24 17.72
C LEU A 168 -20.94 4.86 18.38
N ILE A 169 -19.94 3.94 18.36
CA ILE A 169 -20.09 2.54 18.78
C ILE A 169 -19.08 2.15 19.88
N GLY A 170 -18.07 3.00 20.16
CA GLY A 170 -17.03 2.70 21.15
C GLY A 170 -15.89 1.82 20.62
N ASP A 171 -15.10 1.24 21.52
CA ASP A 171 -13.93 0.42 21.20
C ASP A 171 -14.36 -0.97 20.68
N VAL A 172 -14.09 -1.25 19.38
CA VAL A 172 -14.41 -2.53 18.76
C VAL A 172 -13.12 -3.33 18.56
N ASN A 173 -13.09 -4.53 19.13
CA ASN A 173 -11.98 -5.47 18.94
C ASN A 173 -12.18 -6.28 17.66
N VAL A 174 -11.35 -6.02 16.64
CA VAL A 174 -11.49 -6.60 15.29
C VAL A 174 -11.40 -8.12 15.25
N LYS A 175 -10.90 -8.75 16.31
CA LYS A 175 -10.76 -10.22 16.37
C LYS A 175 -12.08 -10.95 16.66
N GLU A 176 -13.09 -10.26 17.16
CA GLU A 176 -14.37 -10.87 17.54
C GLU A 176 -15.53 -10.55 16.60
N VAL A 177 -15.34 -9.64 15.65
CA VAL A 177 -16.40 -9.25 14.74
C VAL A 177 -16.34 -10.08 13.46
N SER A 178 -17.39 -10.86 13.20
CA SER A 178 -17.48 -11.70 12.00
C SER A 178 -17.53 -10.84 10.72
N LEU A 179 -16.81 -11.27 9.67
CA LEU A 179 -16.76 -10.63 8.35
C LEU A 179 -18.14 -10.21 7.79
N PRO A 180 -19.22 -11.02 7.91
CA PRO A 180 -20.54 -10.61 7.43
C PRO A 180 -21.12 -9.41 8.17
N PHE A 181 -20.81 -9.21 9.47
CA PHE A 181 -21.31 -8.08 10.23
C PHE A 181 -20.65 -6.78 9.78
N ILE A 182 -19.34 -6.80 9.52
CA ILE A 182 -18.61 -5.64 9.00
C ILE A 182 -19.15 -5.22 7.62
N SER A 183 -19.44 -6.18 6.75
CA SER A 183 -20.02 -5.92 5.42
C SER A 183 -21.39 -5.25 5.50
N ILE A 184 -22.22 -5.63 6.45
CA ILE A 184 -23.54 -5.02 6.67
C ILE A 184 -23.39 -3.58 7.17
N VAL A 185 -22.47 -3.33 8.11
CA VAL A 185 -22.23 -1.98 8.65
C VAL A 185 -21.68 -1.03 7.57
N ILE A 186 -20.73 -1.49 6.77
CA ILE A 186 -20.17 -0.71 5.66
C ILE A 186 -21.25 -0.43 4.61
N GLY A 187 -22.04 -1.44 4.22
CA GLY A 187 -23.14 -1.26 3.27
C GLY A 187 -24.22 -0.30 3.77
N PHE A 188 -24.43 -0.23 5.09
CA PHE A 188 -25.37 0.72 5.68
C PHE A 188 -24.82 2.16 5.63
N VAL A 189 -23.51 2.34 5.90
CA VAL A 189 -22.85 3.66 5.83
C VAL A 189 -22.80 4.17 4.38
N ASP A 190 -22.49 3.31 3.41
CA ASP A 190 -22.52 3.63 1.98
C ASP A 190 -23.93 3.94 1.45
N GLY A 191 -24.95 3.29 2.01
CA GLY A 191 -26.37 3.54 1.66
C GLY A 191 -26.88 4.91 2.06
N PHE A 192 -26.24 5.57 3.04
CA PHE A 192 -26.54 6.94 3.47
C PHE A 192 -25.71 8.02 2.77
N ASN A 193 -25.05 7.68 1.67
CA ASN A 193 -24.32 8.66 0.87
C ASN A 193 -25.29 9.77 0.39
N PRO A 194 -25.07 11.06 0.77
CA PRO A 194 -25.97 12.14 0.42
C PRO A 194 -26.16 12.34 -1.08
N CYS A 195 -25.19 11.90 -1.90
CA CYS A 195 -25.32 11.92 -3.36
C CYS A 195 -26.37 10.90 -3.88
N ALA A 196 -26.49 9.73 -3.25
CA ALA A 196 -27.50 8.74 -3.61
C ALA A 196 -28.90 9.19 -3.20
N MET A 197 -29.02 9.87 -2.04
CA MET A 197 -30.29 10.43 -1.55
C MET A 197 -30.81 11.54 -2.45
N TRP A 198 -29.95 12.41 -2.98
CA TRP A 198 -30.31 13.46 -3.93
C TRP A 198 -30.86 12.91 -5.24
N TYR A 199 -30.28 11.80 -5.72
CA TYR A 199 -30.72 11.12 -6.93
C TYR A 199 -32.11 10.50 -6.76
N TYR A 200 -32.38 9.88 -5.60
CA TYR A 200 -33.70 9.35 -5.26
C TYR A 200 -34.75 10.45 -5.13
N TYR A 201 -34.40 11.58 -4.54
CA TYR A 201 -35.32 12.73 -4.39
C TYR A 201 -35.70 13.31 -5.76
N PHE A 202 -34.73 13.44 -6.65
CA PHE A 202 -34.96 13.93 -8.00
C PHE A 202 -35.85 12.97 -8.84
N LEU A 203 -35.69 11.67 -8.70
CA LEU A 203 -36.54 10.68 -9.37
C LEU A 203 -37.98 10.69 -8.84
N LEU A 204 -38.18 10.93 -7.54
CA LEU A 204 -39.52 11.02 -6.95
C LEU A 204 -40.28 12.26 -7.44
N GLU A 205 -39.61 13.41 -7.54
CA GLU A 205 -40.23 14.62 -8.10
C GLU A 205 -40.59 14.45 -9.59
N CYS A 206 -39.71 13.79 -10.38
CA CYS A 206 -40.01 13.53 -11.78
C CYS A 206 -41.15 12.48 -11.99
N TYR A 207 -41.46 11.66 -10.99
CA TYR A 207 -42.51 10.65 -11.08
C TYR A 207 -43.90 11.16 -10.64
N LEU A 208 -43.94 12.21 -9.79
CA LEU A 208 -45.16 12.80 -9.20
C LEU A 208 -45.74 13.96 -10.01
N ILE A 209 -45.06 14.44 -11.07
CA ILE A 209 -45.53 15.43 -12.04
C ILE A 209 -45.85 14.74 -13.38
#